data_3ed1c906b541d9b3c3e5931e5f6c70fc
#
_entry.id   3ed1c906b541d9b3c3e5931e5f6c70fc
#
_cell.length_a   1.000
_cell.length_b   1.000
_cell.length_c   1.000
_cell.angle_alpha   90.00
_cell.angle_beta   90.00
_cell.angle_gamma   90.00
#
_symmetry.space_group_name_H-M   'P 1'
#
loop_
_entity.id
_entity.type
_entity.pdbx_description
1 polymer ?
#
loop_
_entity_poly.entity_id
_entity_poly.type
_entity_poly.pdbx_seq_one_letter_code
_entity_poly.pdbx_strand_id
1 'polypeptide(L)'
;KRRGLAWVVIKWARRTRPRVIMLENVEEFEDWGPLTPKRAECGKVLRFPDGKPMLVPCPDRKGQEFQKFKDQLKRLGYQVEHRQMRACDYGAPTIRKRFFLIARRDGRPIVWPKPTHGAPDSLPVRRGRQQPYRTAAECIDWSIPCPSIFTRKKPLAENTMRRIASGIKRFVIDTADPFLIAIDHGSARSGCNWSINEPITTVTTENRHALVVAFLAKHYTGVVGSDLRKPLGTVTTVDHHSLVAAFMAPYYGSGSGETGRDLRQPAPTATTKDRLQLVTVTIDGATYVITDIGMRMLKPHELFKAQGFPDDYVIAPEFNGKPIPGYAQVRMCGNSVPPVWPRALVEANFAHEKKLEATA
;
A
#
# COMPACT_ATOMS: atom_id res chain seq x y z
N LYS A 1 6.55 -3.52 26.76
CA LYS A 1 7.83 -2.79 26.56
C LYS A 1 7.79 -1.76 25.42
N ARG A 2 7.25 -2.06 24.21
CA ARG A 2 7.26 -1.15 23.04
C ARG A 2 6.51 0.17 23.27
N ARG A 3 5.39 0.16 24.00
CA ARG A 3 4.58 1.37 24.27
C ARG A 3 5.28 2.40 25.16
N GLY A 4 6.29 2.00 25.90
CA GLY A 4 7.09 2.91 26.74
C GLY A 4 8.19 3.68 25.99
N LEU A 5 8.47 3.36 24.73
CA LEU A 5 9.55 3.98 23.96
C LEU A 5 9.33 5.48 23.70
N ALA A 6 8.09 5.92 23.60
CA ALA A 6 7.79 7.35 23.42
C ALA A 6 8.31 8.21 24.59
N TRP A 7 8.36 7.67 25.81
CA TRP A 7 8.90 8.38 26.97
C TRP A 7 10.41 8.64 26.90
N VAL A 8 11.12 7.94 26.01
CA VAL A 8 12.54 8.20 25.73
C VAL A 8 12.71 9.61 25.15
N VAL A 9 11.76 10.08 24.33
CA VAL A 9 11.76 11.44 23.78
C VAL A 9 11.73 12.48 24.93
N ILE A 10 10.87 12.27 25.92
CA ILE A 10 10.79 13.15 27.10
C ILE A 10 12.10 13.14 27.89
N LYS A 11 12.72 11.95 28.07
CA LYS A 11 14.02 11.82 28.74
C LYS A 11 15.11 12.62 28.02
N TRP A 12 15.17 12.49 26.67
CA TRP A 12 16.11 13.26 25.86
C TRP A 12 15.80 14.75 25.89
N ALA A 13 14.54 15.16 25.70
CA ALA A 13 14.12 16.56 25.76
C ALA A 13 14.54 17.24 27.07
N ARG A 14 14.42 16.52 28.21
CA ARG A 14 14.82 17.01 29.52
C ARG A 14 16.34 17.13 29.66
N ARG A 15 17.09 16.18 29.09
CA ARG A 15 18.56 16.08 29.24
C ARG A 15 19.31 17.00 28.30
N THR A 16 18.96 16.99 27.00
CA THR A 16 19.70 17.70 25.93
C THR A 16 19.06 19.02 25.52
N ARG A 17 17.78 19.22 25.87
CA ARG A 17 17.00 20.44 25.59
C ARG A 17 17.12 20.92 24.14
N PRO A 18 16.89 20.04 23.11
CA PRO A 18 17.02 20.43 21.72
C PRO A 18 16.05 21.57 21.39
N ARG A 19 16.44 22.46 20.47
CA ARG A 19 15.59 23.58 20.02
C ARG A 19 14.28 23.11 19.40
N VAL A 20 14.35 22.06 18.60
CA VAL A 20 13.22 21.47 17.88
C VAL A 20 13.27 19.95 18.00
N ILE A 21 12.12 19.34 18.20
CA ILE A 21 11.90 17.89 18.16
C ILE A 21 10.88 17.63 17.06
N MET A 22 11.20 16.76 16.12
CA MET A 22 10.28 16.23 15.13
C MET A 22 10.14 14.74 15.38
N LEU A 23 8.89 14.25 15.52
CA LEU A 23 8.58 12.86 15.83
C LEU A 23 7.57 12.33 14.82
N GLU A 24 7.85 11.17 14.25
CA GLU A 24 6.92 10.41 13.41
C GLU A 24 6.39 9.20 14.18
N ASN A 25 5.13 8.86 13.96
CA ASN A 25 4.51 7.65 14.49
C ASN A 25 3.33 7.21 13.60
N VAL A 26 2.72 6.09 13.98
CA VAL A 26 1.45 5.65 13.39
C VAL A 26 0.30 6.54 13.89
N GLU A 27 -0.82 6.57 13.14
CA GLU A 27 -1.99 7.41 13.46
C GLU A 27 -2.54 7.09 14.86
N GLU A 28 -2.53 5.82 15.24
CA GLU A 28 -3.03 5.34 16.53
C GLU A 28 -2.21 5.85 17.74
N PHE A 29 -1.13 6.58 17.50
CA PHE A 29 -0.37 7.23 18.59
C PHE A 29 -1.21 8.31 19.29
N GLU A 30 -2.14 8.95 18.60
CA GLU A 30 -3.10 9.89 19.22
C GLU A 30 -4.04 9.18 20.20
N ASP A 31 -4.30 7.91 19.95
CA ASP A 31 -5.15 7.05 20.79
C ASP A 31 -4.41 6.43 21.98
N TRP A 32 -3.12 6.74 22.13
CA TRP A 32 -2.30 6.12 23.17
C TRP A 32 -2.85 6.41 24.58
N GLY A 33 -3.41 5.36 25.17
CA GLY A 33 -4.00 5.36 26.50
C GLY A 33 -3.54 4.14 27.31
N PRO A 34 -3.95 4.02 28.57
CA PRO A 34 -3.65 2.87 29.40
C PRO A 34 -4.25 1.58 28.83
N LEU A 35 -3.72 0.45 29.28
CA LEU A 35 -4.21 -0.86 28.89
C LEU A 35 -5.22 -1.37 29.93
N THR A 36 -6.17 -2.17 29.47
CA THR A 36 -7.15 -2.91 30.29
C THR A 36 -7.14 -4.38 29.91
N PRO A 37 -7.45 -5.32 30.80
CA PRO A 37 -7.60 -6.72 30.46
C PRO A 37 -8.68 -6.94 29.40
N LYS A 38 -8.36 -7.71 28.34
CA LYS A 38 -9.31 -8.13 27.35
C LYS A 38 -10.30 -9.11 27.97
N ARG A 39 -11.60 -8.88 27.77
CA ARG A 39 -12.67 -9.75 28.23
C ARG A 39 -13.34 -10.46 27.05
N ALA A 40 -13.74 -11.71 27.25
CA ALA A 40 -14.65 -12.40 26.35
C ALA A 40 -16.09 -11.85 26.49
N GLU A 41 -16.98 -12.23 25.59
CA GLU A 41 -18.40 -11.84 25.65
C GLU A 41 -19.07 -12.22 26.98
N CYS A 42 -18.65 -13.33 27.59
CA CYS A 42 -19.11 -13.77 28.93
C CYS A 42 -18.47 -12.97 30.09
N GLY A 43 -17.70 -11.91 29.85
CA GLY A 43 -17.07 -11.08 30.87
C GLY A 43 -15.73 -11.63 31.44
N LYS A 44 -15.37 -12.88 31.17
CA LYS A 44 -14.11 -13.49 31.63
C LYS A 44 -12.88 -12.80 31.02
N VAL A 45 -11.86 -12.55 31.84
CA VAL A 45 -10.54 -12.03 31.37
C VAL A 45 -9.83 -13.09 30.56
N LEU A 46 -9.51 -12.77 29.32
CA LEU A 46 -8.68 -13.63 28.45
C LEU A 46 -7.23 -13.58 28.91
N ARG A 47 -6.59 -14.75 28.96
CA ARG A 47 -5.21 -14.92 29.41
C ARG A 47 -4.37 -15.64 28.35
N PHE A 48 -3.08 -15.37 28.34
CA PHE A 48 -2.09 -16.16 27.62
C PHE A 48 -1.87 -17.52 28.30
N PRO A 49 -1.23 -18.50 27.64
CA PRO A 49 -0.89 -19.80 28.25
C PRO A 49 -0.05 -19.69 29.53
N ASP A 50 0.74 -18.61 29.69
CA ASP A 50 1.54 -18.29 30.89
C ASP A 50 0.71 -17.68 32.04
N GLY A 51 -0.62 -17.63 31.91
CA GLY A 51 -1.55 -17.09 32.92
C GLY A 51 -1.67 -15.57 32.95
N LYS A 52 -0.84 -14.82 32.21
CA LYS A 52 -0.91 -13.36 32.17
C LYS A 52 -2.14 -12.85 31.40
N PRO A 53 -2.79 -11.78 31.86
CA PRO A 53 -3.93 -11.22 31.16
C PRO A 53 -3.52 -10.69 29.79
N MET A 54 -4.34 -10.96 28.76
CA MET A 54 -4.24 -10.28 27.48
C MET A 54 -4.69 -8.84 27.66
N LEU A 55 -3.83 -7.89 27.30
CA LEU A 55 -4.09 -6.45 27.48
C LEU A 55 -4.43 -5.80 26.14
N VAL A 56 -5.46 -4.97 26.15
CA VAL A 56 -5.91 -4.14 25.02
C VAL A 56 -5.98 -2.67 25.43
N PRO A 57 -5.93 -1.70 24.49
CA PRO A 57 -6.19 -0.30 24.79
C PRO A 57 -7.55 -0.13 25.48
N CYS A 58 -7.58 0.64 26.56
CA CYS A 58 -8.81 0.97 27.27
C CYS A 58 -9.61 1.97 26.44
N PRO A 59 -10.85 1.66 25.99
CA PRO A 59 -11.63 2.57 25.16
C PRO A 59 -11.96 3.89 25.87
N ASP A 60 -12.31 3.84 27.17
CA ASP A 60 -12.74 4.99 27.95
C ASP A 60 -11.60 5.95 28.29
N ARG A 61 -10.34 5.49 28.15
CA ARG A 61 -9.15 6.25 28.47
C ARG A 61 -8.22 6.43 27.27
N LYS A 62 -8.81 6.39 26.10
CA LYS A 62 -8.16 6.64 24.83
C LYS A 62 -7.52 8.02 24.81
N GLY A 63 -6.26 8.14 24.36
CA GLY A 63 -5.51 9.39 24.26
C GLY A 63 -4.94 9.97 25.58
N GLN A 64 -5.24 9.38 26.74
CA GLN A 64 -4.75 9.94 28.03
C GLN A 64 -3.22 9.96 28.13
N GLU A 65 -2.53 8.90 27.70
CA GLU A 65 -1.06 8.86 27.74
C GLU A 65 -0.45 9.80 26.70
N PHE A 66 -1.09 9.95 25.56
CA PHE A 66 -0.70 10.92 24.54
C PHE A 66 -0.83 12.36 25.06
N GLN A 67 -1.92 12.69 25.76
CA GLN A 67 -2.08 14.01 26.36
C GLN A 67 -0.99 14.27 27.42
N LYS A 68 -0.73 13.32 28.32
CA LYS A 68 0.36 13.41 29.31
C LYS A 68 1.73 13.62 28.65
N PHE A 69 1.96 12.96 27.52
CA PHE A 69 3.19 13.11 26.74
C PHE A 69 3.36 14.55 26.23
N LYS A 70 2.31 15.12 25.64
CA LYS A 70 2.31 16.52 25.18
C LYS A 70 2.50 17.50 26.36
N ASP A 71 1.81 17.28 27.46
CA ASP A 71 1.90 18.15 28.64
C ASP A 71 3.31 18.15 29.26
N GLN A 72 4.00 17.00 29.22
CA GLN A 72 5.40 16.97 29.68
C GLN A 72 6.33 17.76 28.76
N LEU A 73 6.15 17.72 27.44
CA LEU A 73 6.90 18.57 26.51
C LEU A 73 6.60 20.05 26.77
N LYS A 74 5.33 20.42 26.97
CA LYS A 74 4.95 21.81 27.32
C LYS A 74 5.58 22.29 28.61
N ARG A 75 5.61 21.45 29.66
CA ARG A 75 6.30 21.76 30.94
C ARG A 75 7.81 21.96 30.80
N LEU A 76 8.43 21.36 29.76
CA LEU A 76 9.83 21.58 29.42
C LEU A 76 10.06 22.83 28.54
N GLY A 77 9.02 23.64 28.33
CA GLY A 77 9.07 24.90 27.60
C GLY A 77 8.89 24.75 26.07
N TYR A 78 8.38 23.61 25.61
CA TYR A 78 8.08 23.42 24.17
C TYR A 78 6.66 23.88 23.84
N GLN A 79 6.53 24.62 22.74
CA GLN A 79 5.29 24.70 21.97
C GLN A 79 5.13 23.37 21.20
N VAL A 80 3.95 22.76 21.22
CA VAL A 80 3.72 21.42 20.68
C VAL A 80 2.50 21.42 19.78
N GLU A 81 2.70 21.02 18.54
CA GLU A 81 1.63 20.77 17.56
C GLU A 81 1.78 19.38 16.92
N HIS A 82 0.71 18.83 16.38
CA HIS A 82 0.74 17.58 15.66
C HIS A 82 -0.28 17.58 14.51
N ARG A 83 0.02 16.82 13.48
CA ARG A 83 -0.85 16.59 12.30
C ARG A 83 -0.63 15.20 11.75
N GLN A 84 -1.63 14.73 11.04
CA GLN A 84 -1.51 13.57 10.18
C GLN A 84 -1.16 14.04 8.76
N MET A 85 -0.20 13.38 8.11
CA MET A 85 0.26 13.73 6.77
C MET A 85 0.27 12.49 5.86
N ARG A 86 -0.15 12.65 4.60
CA ARG A 86 -0.05 11.60 3.58
C ARG A 86 1.17 11.86 2.70
N ALA A 87 1.88 10.80 2.31
CA ALA A 87 3.10 10.92 1.52
C ALA A 87 2.83 11.40 0.08
N CYS A 88 1.71 10.98 -0.52
CA CYS A 88 1.32 11.44 -1.86
C CYS A 88 1.06 12.94 -1.92
N ASP A 89 0.66 13.59 -0.83
CA ASP A 89 0.46 15.04 -0.77
C ASP A 89 1.79 15.80 -0.93
N TYR A 90 2.93 15.12 -0.78
CA TYR A 90 4.30 15.67 -0.86
C TYR A 90 5.15 15.03 -1.96
N GLY A 91 4.54 14.30 -2.88
CA GLY A 91 5.19 13.78 -4.09
C GLY A 91 5.78 12.37 -4.00
N ALA A 92 5.51 11.60 -2.94
CA ALA A 92 5.79 10.16 -2.95
C ALA A 92 4.62 9.40 -3.60
N PRO A 93 4.86 8.41 -4.48
CA PRO A 93 3.79 7.67 -5.13
C PRO A 93 3.15 6.61 -4.20
N THR A 94 2.87 6.98 -2.96
CA THR A 94 2.19 6.15 -1.94
C THR A 94 1.21 6.96 -1.10
N ILE A 95 0.04 6.38 -0.81
CA ILE A 95 -0.95 6.98 0.09
C ILE A 95 -0.64 6.79 1.57
N ARG A 96 0.57 6.32 1.92
CA ARG A 96 1.00 6.12 3.30
C ARG A 96 0.68 7.35 4.14
N LYS A 97 -0.04 7.18 5.24
CA LYS A 97 -0.43 8.23 6.17
C LYS A 97 0.25 8.00 7.52
N ARG A 98 0.77 9.06 8.12
CA ARG A 98 1.46 9.00 9.42
C ARG A 98 1.16 10.23 10.25
N PHE A 99 1.26 10.02 11.54
CA PHE A 99 1.25 11.07 12.56
C PHE A 99 2.61 11.74 12.63
N PHE A 100 2.61 13.08 12.70
CA PHE A 100 3.79 13.90 12.96
C PHE A 100 3.53 14.84 14.13
N LEU A 101 4.54 15.00 14.99
CA LEU A 101 4.53 15.98 16.06
C LEU A 101 5.78 16.84 15.95
N ILE A 102 5.60 18.16 16.06
CA ILE A 102 6.67 19.13 16.16
C ILE A 102 6.59 19.76 17.55
N ALA A 103 7.71 19.75 18.27
CA ALA A 103 7.85 20.45 19.52
C ALA A 103 9.00 21.45 19.41
N ARG A 104 8.77 22.73 19.72
CA ARG A 104 9.68 23.83 19.48
C ARG A 104 9.82 24.73 20.71
N ARG A 105 11.05 25.17 21.08
CA ARG A 105 11.32 26.00 22.22
C ARG A 105 12.21 27.21 21.94
N ASP A 106 12.50 27.49 20.70
CA ASP A 106 13.37 28.60 20.26
C ASP A 106 12.61 29.90 19.96
N GLY A 107 11.37 30.01 20.44
CA GLY A 107 10.51 31.19 20.25
C GLY A 107 9.96 31.39 18.84
N ARG A 108 10.29 30.50 17.89
CA ARG A 108 9.79 30.57 16.52
C ARG A 108 8.49 29.80 16.34
N PRO A 109 7.61 30.20 15.43
CA PRO A 109 6.36 29.47 15.16
C PRO A 109 6.65 28.10 14.55
N ILE A 110 5.80 27.13 14.85
CA ILE A 110 5.75 25.85 14.15
C ILE A 110 5.11 26.08 12.78
N VAL A 111 5.79 25.64 11.71
CA VAL A 111 5.30 25.79 10.34
C VAL A 111 5.04 24.41 9.73
N TRP A 112 3.81 24.16 9.32
CA TRP A 112 3.44 22.95 8.61
C TRP A 112 3.59 23.17 7.11
N PRO A 113 4.29 22.26 6.40
CA PRO A 113 4.47 22.38 4.97
C PRO A 113 3.12 22.28 4.23
N LYS A 114 2.96 23.09 3.20
CA LYS A 114 1.78 23.00 2.32
C LYS A 114 1.93 21.79 1.39
N PRO A 115 0.84 21.05 1.10
CA PRO A 115 0.85 20.01 0.09
C PRO A 115 1.31 20.54 -1.28
N THR A 116 2.23 19.80 -1.92
CA THR A 116 2.75 20.11 -3.26
C THR A 116 2.01 19.34 -4.35
N HIS A 117 1.33 18.26 -4.00
CA HIS A 117 0.60 17.37 -4.90
C HIS A 117 -0.85 17.20 -4.43
N GLY A 118 -1.73 16.83 -5.36
CA GLY A 118 -3.15 16.61 -5.10
C GLY A 118 -3.79 15.66 -6.09
N ALA A 119 -5.05 15.31 -5.84
CA ALA A 119 -5.83 14.49 -6.78
C ALA A 119 -5.90 15.18 -8.17
N PRO A 120 -5.78 14.43 -9.28
CA PRO A 120 -5.73 15.00 -10.63
C PRO A 120 -6.93 15.90 -10.97
N ASP A 121 -8.10 15.59 -10.44
CA ASP A 121 -9.36 16.32 -10.64
C ASP A 121 -9.58 17.47 -9.65
N SER A 122 -8.70 17.63 -8.66
CA SER A 122 -8.83 18.68 -7.64
C SER A 122 -8.61 20.08 -8.20
N LEU A 123 -9.29 21.07 -7.63
CA LEU A 123 -9.16 22.47 -8.05
C LEU A 123 -7.70 23.00 -7.96
N PRO A 124 -6.90 22.71 -6.93
CA PRO A 124 -5.52 23.16 -6.89
C PRO A 124 -4.67 22.61 -8.03
N VAL A 125 -4.86 21.33 -8.43
CA VAL A 125 -4.14 20.71 -9.55
C VAL A 125 -4.60 21.32 -10.88
N ARG A 126 -5.91 21.43 -11.11
CA ARG A 126 -6.47 22.07 -12.33
C ARG A 126 -6.01 23.50 -12.52
N ARG A 127 -5.76 24.25 -11.43
CA ARG A 127 -5.25 25.64 -11.45
C ARG A 127 -3.72 25.73 -11.46
N GLY A 128 -3.00 24.61 -11.60
CA GLY A 128 -1.53 24.58 -11.62
C GLY A 128 -0.84 24.96 -10.29
N ARG A 129 -1.59 24.98 -9.17
CA ARG A 129 -1.04 25.28 -7.83
C ARG A 129 -0.42 24.06 -7.15
N GLN A 130 -0.80 22.87 -7.58
CA GLN A 130 -0.26 21.60 -7.14
C GLN A 130 -0.02 20.71 -8.35
N GLN A 131 0.96 19.78 -8.22
CA GLN A 131 1.17 18.72 -9.18
C GLN A 131 0.13 17.60 -8.95
N PRO A 132 -0.26 16.83 -9.96
CA PRO A 132 -1.05 15.62 -9.74
C PRO A 132 -0.27 14.59 -8.92
N TYR A 133 -0.98 13.72 -8.19
CA TYR A 133 -0.35 12.62 -7.49
C TYR A 133 0.48 11.76 -8.44
N ARG A 134 1.66 11.38 -7.98
CA ARG A 134 2.48 10.39 -8.67
C ARG A 134 1.84 9.02 -8.54
N THR A 135 1.96 8.20 -9.56
CA THR A 135 1.24 6.93 -9.70
C THR A 135 2.08 5.73 -9.31
N ALA A 136 1.42 4.61 -9.00
CA ALA A 136 2.08 3.33 -8.75
C ALA A 136 2.82 2.83 -10.01
N ALA A 137 2.30 3.13 -11.20
CA ALA A 137 2.88 2.75 -12.49
C ALA A 137 4.34 3.19 -12.63
N GLU A 138 4.69 4.36 -12.10
CA GLU A 138 6.07 4.89 -12.11
C GLU A 138 7.06 4.04 -11.30
N CYS A 139 6.57 3.25 -10.35
CA CYS A 139 7.38 2.42 -9.47
C CYS A 139 7.62 1.03 -10.03
N ILE A 140 6.78 0.59 -10.97
CA ILE A 140 6.78 -0.77 -11.49
C ILE A 140 7.92 -0.96 -12.50
N ASP A 141 8.72 -1.99 -12.27
CA ASP A 141 9.67 -2.49 -13.26
C ASP A 141 8.95 -3.42 -14.24
N TRP A 142 8.56 -2.86 -15.36
CA TRP A 142 7.80 -3.55 -16.40
C TRP A 142 8.62 -4.59 -17.16
N SER A 143 9.95 -4.62 -17.00
CA SER A 143 10.82 -5.63 -17.60
C SER A 143 10.71 -7.00 -16.92
N ILE A 144 10.25 -7.01 -15.65
CA ILE A 144 10.10 -8.23 -14.86
C ILE A 144 8.82 -8.96 -15.25
N PRO A 145 8.88 -10.20 -15.73
CA PRO A 145 7.69 -10.94 -16.18
C PRO A 145 6.74 -11.27 -15.02
N CYS A 146 5.45 -11.30 -15.32
CA CYS A 146 4.41 -11.79 -14.42
C CYS A 146 4.03 -13.22 -14.84
N PRO A 147 4.45 -14.27 -14.11
CA PRO A 147 4.09 -15.65 -14.44
C PRO A 147 2.59 -15.87 -14.27
N SER A 148 2.05 -16.76 -15.10
CA SER A 148 0.64 -17.17 -15.06
C SER A 148 0.24 -17.70 -13.68
N ILE A 149 -0.93 -17.30 -13.21
CA ILE A 149 -1.49 -17.84 -11.95
C ILE A 149 -1.96 -19.28 -12.11
N PHE A 150 -2.26 -19.71 -13.33
CA PHE A 150 -2.79 -21.05 -13.63
C PHE A 150 -1.70 -22.13 -13.72
N THR A 151 -0.44 -21.76 -13.97
CA THR A 151 0.69 -22.70 -14.07
C THR A 151 1.44 -22.87 -12.74
N ARG A 152 0.94 -22.31 -11.64
CA ARG A 152 1.58 -22.40 -10.32
C ARG A 152 1.49 -23.82 -9.75
N LYS A 153 2.62 -24.32 -9.19
CA LYS A 153 2.65 -25.59 -8.46
C LYS A 153 1.69 -25.63 -7.26
N LYS A 154 1.56 -24.49 -6.55
CA LYS A 154 0.63 -24.31 -5.43
C LYS A 154 -0.46 -23.33 -5.83
N PRO A 155 -1.74 -23.69 -5.79
CA PRO A 155 -2.86 -22.79 -6.06
C PRO A 155 -2.84 -21.58 -5.13
N LEU A 156 -3.38 -20.48 -5.63
CA LEU A 156 -3.59 -19.29 -4.81
C LEU A 156 -4.71 -19.53 -3.79
N ALA A 157 -4.60 -18.88 -2.62
CA ALA A 157 -5.66 -18.90 -1.62
C ALA A 157 -6.95 -18.27 -2.17
N GLU A 158 -8.10 -18.79 -1.76
CA GLU A 158 -9.43 -18.34 -2.22
C GLU A 158 -9.61 -16.82 -2.11
N ASN A 159 -9.23 -16.23 -0.98
CA ASN A 159 -9.31 -14.79 -0.80
C ASN A 159 -8.46 -14.00 -1.80
N THR A 160 -7.33 -14.56 -2.24
CA THR A 160 -6.49 -13.95 -3.30
C THR A 160 -7.18 -14.03 -4.64
N MET A 161 -7.79 -15.18 -4.97
CA MET A 161 -8.56 -15.35 -6.20
C MET A 161 -9.77 -14.41 -6.25
N ARG A 162 -10.50 -14.24 -5.14
CA ARG A 162 -11.61 -13.28 -5.05
C ARG A 162 -11.16 -11.83 -5.31
N ARG A 163 -9.98 -11.43 -4.80
CA ARG A 163 -9.43 -10.09 -5.04
C ARG A 163 -9.02 -9.91 -6.50
N ILE A 164 -8.42 -10.92 -7.11
CA ILE A 164 -8.09 -10.91 -8.54
C ILE A 164 -9.37 -10.77 -9.36
N ALA A 165 -10.41 -11.57 -9.10
CA ALA A 165 -11.68 -11.50 -9.79
C ALA A 165 -12.35 -10.12 -9.64
N SER A 166 -12.36 -9.57 -8.44
CA SER A 166 -12.85 -8.21 -8.19
C SER A 166 -12.04 -7.14 -8.93
N GLY A 167 -10.72 -7.29 -8.97
CA GLY A 167 -9.84 -6.38 -9.71
C GLY A 167 -10.05 -6.47 -11.23
N ILE A 168 -10.19 -7.68 -11.77
CA ILE A 168 -10.49 -7.90 -13.20
C ILE A 168 -11.81 -7.21 -13.56
N LYS A 169 -12.86 -7.42 -12.77
CA LYS A 169 -14.15 -6.76 -13.01
C LYS A 169 -13.99 -5.23 -13.05
N ARG A 170 -13.29 -4.66 -12.07
CA ARG A 170 -13.17 -3.21 -11.91
C ARG A 170 -12.23 -2.55 -12.93
N PHE A 171 -11.09 -3.17 -13.23
CA PHE A 171 -10.01 -2.51 -13.96
C PHE A 171 -9.80 -3.08 -15.37
N VAL A 172 -10.15 -4.35 -15.62
CA VAL A 172 -9.98 -4.94 -16.96
C VAL A 172 -11.26 -4.81 -17.77
N ILE A 173 -12.42 -5.08 -17.14
CA ILE A 173 -13.72 -4.99 -17.82
C ILE A 173 -14.10 -3.53 -18.08
N ASP A 174 -13.87 -2.67 -17.07
CA ASP A 174 -14.30 -1.27 -17.14
C ASP A 174 -13.24 -0.35 -17.74
N THR A 175 -11.94 -0.69 -17.69
CA THR A 175 -10.85 0.23 -18.07
C THR A 175 -9.70 -0.39 -18.85
N ALA A 176 -9.62 -1.72 -18.96
CA ALA A 176 -8.52 -2.49 -19.59
C ALA A 176 -7.11 -2.22 -19.02
N ASP A 177 -6.99 -1.72 -17.78
CA ASP A 177 -5.73 -1.36 -17.14
C ASP A 177 -5.18 -2.46 -16.22
N PRO A 178 -3.85 -2.65 -16.13
CA PRO A 178 -3.23 -3.45 -15.08
C PRO A 178 -3.56 -2.91 -13.69
N PHE A 179 -3.60 -3.78 -12.67
CA PHE A 179 -3.95 -3.37 -11.31
C PHE A 179 -3.10 -4.08 -10.25
N LEU A 180 -3.08 -3.49 -9.05
CA LEU A 180 -2.43 -4.02 -7.87
C LEU A 180 -3.46 -4.68 -6.94
N ILE A 181 -3.07 -5.77 -6.32
CA ILE A 181 -3.82 -6.37 -5.22
C ILE A 181 -3.01 -6.40 -3.93
N ALA A 182 -3.69 -6.31 -2.79
CA ALA A 182 -3.10 -6.64 -1.50
C ALA A 182 -3.34 -8.11 -1.17
N ILE A 183 -2.28 -8.79 -0.75
CA ILE A 183 -2.31 -10.17 -0.30
C ILE A 183 -2.33 -10.17 1.23
N ASP A 184 -3.09 -11.10 1.82
CA ASP A 184 -3.11 -11.36 3.27
C ASP A 184 -3.66 -10.24 4.17
N HIS A 185 -4.73 -9.56 3.74
CA HIS A 185 -5.61 -8.84 4.64
C HIS A 185 -6.83 -9.71 4.97
N GLY A 186 -7.09 -9.96 6.25
CA GLY A 186 -8.04 -10.94 6.76
C GLY A 186 -9.51 -10.81 6.36
N SER A 187 -9.90 -9.91 5.47
CA SER A 187 -11.25 -9.81 4.91
C SER A 187 -11.20 -9.48 3.43
N ALA A 188 -11.94 -10.20 2.61
CA ALA A 188 -12.18 -9.90 1.20
C ALA A 188 -13.09 -8.68 1.03
N ARG A 189 -12.70 -7.52 1.55
CA ARG A 189 -13.43 -6.26 1.34
C ARG A 189 -13.11 -5.68 -0.03
N SER A 190 -14.08 -4.97 -0.61
CA SER A 190 -14.00 -4.26 -1.90
C SER A 190 -12.98 -3.10 -1.94
N GLY A 191 -11.84 -3.22 -1.33
CA GLY A 191 -10.80 -2.19 -1.24
C GLY A 191 -9.40 -2.75 -1.32
N CYS A 192 -9.23 -4.00 -1.76
CA CYS A 192 -7.93 -4.66 -1.81
C CYS A 192 -7.31 -4.71 -3.22
N ASN A 193 -7.83 -3.91 -4.15
CA ASN A 193 -7.32 -3.76 -5.52
C ASN A 193 -7.29 -2.27 -5.89
N TRP A 194 -6.24 -1.85 -6.60
CA TRP A 194 -5.97 -0.46 -6.98
C TRP A 194 -5.47 -0.39 -8.41
N SER A 195 -5.83 0.68 -9.12
CA SER A 195 -5.23 1.02 -10.39
C SER A 195 -3.73 1.29 -10.23
N ILE A 196 -2.92 0.89 -11.21
CA ILE A 196 -1.51 1.28 -11.28
C ILE A 196 -1.35 2.80 -11.52
N ASN A 197 -2.40 3.47 -11.97
CA ASN A 197 -2.44 4.92 -12.23
C ASN A 197 -2.72 5.75 -10.96
N GLU A 198 -2.84 5.09 -9.80
CA GLU A 198 -2.98 5.72 -8.48
C GLU A 198 -1.72 5.50 -7.63
N PRO A 199 -1.48 6.32 -6.58
CA PRO A 199 -0.41 6.06 -5.63
C PRO A 199 -0.58 4.70 -4.94
N ILE A 200 0.52 3.97 -4.75
CA ILE A 200 0.49 2.68 -4.04
C ILE A 200 0.02 2.87 -2.60
N THR A 201 -0.70 1.89 -2.08
CA THR A 201 -1.12 1.89 -0.67
C THR A 201 0.07 1.76 0.27
N THR A 202 -0.16 1.86 1.58
CA THR A 202 0.92 1.81 2.58
C THR A 202 1.75 0.53 2.45
N VAL A 203 3.04 0.68 2.18
CA VAL A 203 4.00 -0.43 2.22
C VAL A 203 4.21 -0.82 3.69
N THR A 204 3.99 -2.09 4.00
CA THR A 204 4.18 -2.68 5.33
C THR A 204 5.52 -3.43 5.41
N THR A 205 5.85 -3.95 6.59
CA THR A 205 7.07 -4.75 6.82
C THR A 205 7.05 -6.11 6.14
N GLU A 206 5.87 -6.53 5.65
CA GLU A 206 5.67 -7.73 4.84
C GLU A 206 5.29 -7.31 3.42
N ASN A 207 5.81 -8.01 2.42
CA ASN A 207 5.46 -7.72 1.03
C ASN A 207 4.05 -8.22 0.75
N ARG A 208 3.09 -7.30 0.64
CA ARG A 208 1.66 -7.61 0.43
C ARG A 208 1.12 -7.09 -0.88
N HIS A 209 1.95 -6.41 -1.70
CA HIS A 209 1.54 -5.88 -2.99
C HIS A 209 1.92 -6.83 -4.11
N ALA A 210 0.96 -7.22 -4.93
CA ALA A 210 1.18 -8.01 -6.13
C ALA A 210 0.59 -7.30 -7.36
N LEU A 211 1.36 -7.30 -8.44
CA LEU A 211 0.94 -6.82 -9.75
C LEU A 211 0.16 -7.92 -10.46
N VAL A 212 -1.02 -7.59 -10.96
CA VAL A 212 -1.84 -8.43 -11.81
C VAL A 212 -1.95 -7.77 -13.18
N VAL A 213 -1.59 -8.51 -14.21
CA VAL A 213 -1.63 -8.03 -15.60
C VAL A 213 -2.54 -8.94 -16.40
N ALA A 214 -3.53 -8.37 -17.07
CA ALA A 214 -4.31 -9.01 -18.10
C ALA A 214 -3.65 -8.74 -19.45
N PHE A 215 -3.68 -9.73 -20.36
CA PHE A 215 -3.06 -9.62 -21.67
C PHE A 215 -4.13 -9.55 -22.77
N LEU A 216 -3.89 -8.70 -23.78
CA LEU A 216 -4.62 -8.75 -25.03
C LEU A 216 -4.03 -9.85 -25.92
N ALA A 217 -4.83 -10.83 -26.31
CA ALA A 217 -4.44 -11.82 -27.31
C ALA A 217 -4.83 -11.36 -28.71
N LYS A 218 -3.93 -11.56 -29.65
CA LYS A 218 -4.16 -11.34 -31.09
C LYS A 218 -4.34 -12.65 -31.81
N HIS A 219 -5.49 -12.84 -32.43
CA HIS A 219 -5.78 -14.06 -33.22
C HIS A 219 -5.30 -13.90 -34.66
N TYR A 220 -3.98 -13.91 -34.87
CA TYR A 220 -3.36 -14.16 -36.18
C TYR A 220 -2.54 -15.44 -36.11
N THR A 221 -2.54 -16.23 -37.18
CA THR A 221 -1.64 -17.38 -37.32
C THR A 221 -0.21 -16.96 -37.03
N GLY A 222 0.37 -17.45 -35.91
CA GLY A 222 1.76 -17.20 -35.51
C GLY A 222 2.03 -16.03 -34.53
N VAL A 223 1.02 -15.30 -34.06
CA VAL A 223 1.20 -14.22 -33.08
C VAL A 223 0.46 -14.51 -31.78
N VAL A 224 1.19 -14.60 -30.68
CA VAL A 224 0.70 -15.06 -29.35
C VAL A 224 0.36 -13.91 -28.41
N GLY A 225 -0.07 -12.77 -28.89
CA GLY A 225 -0.54 -11.69 -28.03
C GLY A 225 0.26 -10.39 -28.12
N SER A 226 -0.29 -9.31 -27.58
CA SER A 226 0.34 -7.99 -27.50
C SER A 226 0.28 -7.49 -26.05
N ASP A 227 1.38 -6.86 -25.62
CA ASP A 227 1.46 -6.17 -24.35
C ASP A 227 0.52 -4.94 -24.35
N LEU A 228 -0.31 -4.79 -23.31
CA LEU A 228 -1.23 -3.66 -23.13
C LEU A 228 -0.54 -2.28 -23.12
N ARG A 229 0.78 -2.25 -22.88
CA ARG A 229 1.59 -1.02 -22.89
C ARG A 229 2.02 -0.60 -24.31
N LYS A 230 1.83 -1.44 -25.29
CA LYS A 230 2.12 -1.12 -26.70
C LYS A 230 0.85 -0.59 -27.36
N PRO A 231 0.97 0.35 -28.29
CA PRO A 231 -0.16 0.76 -29.12
C PRO A 231 -0.83 -0.45 -29.76
N LEU A 232 -2.15 -0.43 -29.84
CA LEU A 232 -2.91 -1.45 -30.53
C LEU A 232 -2.41 -1.56 -31.98
N GLY A 233 -2.18 -2.79 -32.44
CA GLY A 233 -1.82 -2.99 -33.85
C GLY A 233 -2.96 -2.57 -34.79
N THR A 234 -2.67 -2.44 -36.07
CA THR A 234 -3.63 -2.00 -37.09
C THR A 234 -4.94 -2.80 -37.02
N VAL A 235 -6.05 -2.09 -36.80
CA VAL A 235 -7.40 -2.63 -36.84
C VAL A 235 -7.75 -2.84 -38.33
N THR A 236 -8.07 -4.08 -38.71
CA THR A 236 -8.51 -4.42 -40.03
C THR A 236 -10.04 -4.59 -40.07
N THR A 237 -10.64 -4.74 -41.25
CA THR A 237 -12.10 -4.92 -41.40
C THR A 237 -12.66 -6.16 -40.70
N VAL A 238 -11.81 -7.10 -40.32
CA VAL A 238 -12.12 -8.19 -39.36
C VAL A 238 -11.25 -7.98 -38.14
N ASP A 239 -11.87 -7.79 -36.99
CA ASP A 239 -11.14 -7.58 -35.73
C ASP A 239 -10.53 -8.90 -35.25
N HIS A 240 -9.19 -8.92 -35.15
CA HIS A 240 -8.42 -10.05 -34.66
C HIS A 240 -7.81 -9.81 -33.28
N HIS A 241 -8.25 -8.78 -32.59
CA HIS A 241 -7.80 -8.44 -31.26
C HIS A 241 -8.82 -9.00 -30.25
N SER A 242 -8.36 -9.73 -29.26
CA SER A 242 -9.19 -10.17 -28.15
C SER A 242 -8.46 -9.94 -26.81
N LEU A 243 -9.16 -9.31 -25.87
CA LEU A 243 -8.75 -9.36 -24.47
C LEU A 243 -9.14 -10.74 -23.94
N VAL A 244 -8.18 -11.50 -23.43
CA VAL A 244 -8.42 -12.92 -23.19
C VAL A 244 -8.35 -13.21 -21.70
N ALA A 245 -9.50 -13.53 -21.10
CA ALA A 245 -9.61 -14.04 -19.75
C ALA A 245 -10.67 -15.14 -19.69
N ALA A 246 -10.32 -16.39 -19.47
CA ALA A 246 -11.28 -17.45 -19.23
C ALA A 246 -11.02 -18.20 -17.93
N PHE A 247 -12.01 -18.19 -17.05
CA PHE A 247 -12.09 -19.14 -15.96
C PHE A 247 -13.54 -19.65 -15.87
N MET A 248 -13.70 -20.92 -15.52
CA MET A 248 -14.99 -21.45 -15.09
C MET A 248 -15.09 -21.28 -13.58
N ALA A 249 -16.11 -20.57 -13.11
CA ALA A 249 -16.43 -20.48 -11.69
C ALA A 249 -17.53 -21.49 -11.34
N PRO A 250 -17.25 -22.57 -10.59
CA PRO A 250 -18.31 -23.42 -10.08
C PRO A 250 -19.09 -22.66 -8.98
N TYR A 251 -20.40 -22.55 -9.16
CA TYR A 251 -21.29 -21.99 -8.13
C TYR A 251 -21.73 -23.12 -7.19
N TYR A 252 -21.07 -23.23 -6.06
CA TYR A 252 -21.55 -24.06 -4.94
C TYR A 252 -22.27 -23.18 -3.94
N GLY A 253 -23.54 -23.45 -3.67
CA GLY A 253 -24.25 -22.81 -2.56
C GLY A 253 -23.45 -22.99 -1.27
N SER A 254 -23.36 -21.94 -0.48
CA SER A 254 -22.66 -21.77 0.81
C SER A 254 -21.83 -22.98 1.29
N GLY A 255 -20.51 -22.98 1.10
CA GLY A 255 -19.61 -23.83 1.85
C GLY A 255 -18.49 -24.60 1.13
N SER A 256 -18.37 -24.59 -0.19
CA SER A 256 -17.31 -25.31 -0.88
C SER A 256 -16.30 -24.35 -1.56
N GLY A 257 -15.02 -24.56 -1.26
CA GLY A 257 -13.92 -23.62 -1.51
C GLY A 257 -13.33 -23.59 -2.93
N GLU A 258 -13.97 -24.12 -3.97
CA GLU A 258 -13.46 -24.07 -5.34
C GLU A 258 -14.18 -23.00 -6.16
N THR A 259 -13.47 -21.93 -6.53
CA THR A 259 -14.03 -20.78 -7.22
C THR A 259 -13.56 -20.59 -8.67
N GLY A 260 -12.72 -21.47 -9.21
CA GLY A 260 -12.31 -21.40 -10.62
C GLY A 260 -11.46 -22.60 -11.06
N ARG A 261 -11.62 -23.02 -12.30
CA ARG A 261 -10.82 -24.08 -12.93
C ARG A 261 -10.28 -23.66 -14.30
N ASP A 262 -9.12 -24.20 -14.66
CA ASP A 262 -8.53 -24.06 -15.98
C ASP A 262 -9.40 -24.79 -17.01
N LEU A 263 -9.77 -24.09 -18.10
CA LEU A 263 -10.55 -24.66 -19.21
C LEU A 263 -9.87 -25.85 -19.91
N ARG A 264 -8.56 -26.00 -19.74
CA ARG A 264 -7.78 -27.11 -20.32
C ARG A 264 -7.91 -28.41 -19.51
N GLN A 265 -8.52 -28.36 -18.32
CA GLN A 265 -8.80 -29.56 -17.53
C GLN A 265 -10.21 -30.10 -17.81
N PRO A 266 -10.41 -31.43 -17.68
CA PRO A 266 -11.74 -32.03 -17.85
C PRO A 266 -12.78 -31.34 -16.95
N ALA A 267 -13.99 -31.13 -17.51
CA ALA A 267 -15.09 -30.57 -16.74
C ALA A 267 -15.42 -31.46 -15.52
N PRO A 268 -15.70 -30.91 -14.36
CA PRO A 268 -16.13 -31.68 -13.20
C PRO A 268 -17.49 -32.34 -13.48
N THR A 269 -17.86 -33.33 -12.69
CA THR A 269 -19.13 -34.07 -12.82
C THR A 269 -20.31 -33.10 -12.91
N ALA A 270 -21.09 -33.21 -14.01
CA ALA A 270 -22.33 -32.46 -14.17
C ALA A 270 -23.32 -32.85 -13.08
N THR A 271 -23.82 -31.89 -12.33
CA THR A 271 -24.85 -32.09 -11.31
C THR A 271 -26.20 -31.63 -11.85
N THR A 272 -27.29 -32.01 -11.15
CA THR A 272 -28.66 -31.64 -11.53
C THR A 272 -28.96 -30.14 -11.47
N LYS A 273 -28.06 -29.34 -10.94
CA LYS A 273 -28.07 -27.87 -11.02
C LYS A 273 -26.85 -27.41 -11.79
N ASP A 274 -27.07 -26.58 -12.81
CA ASP A 274 -25.97 -25.96 -13.57
C ASP A 274 -25.14 -25.05 -12.66
N ARG A 275 -23.90 -25.48 -12.37
CA ARG A 275 -22.98 -24.81 -11.44
C ARG A 275 -21.69 -24.34 -12.12
N LEU A 276 -21.64 -24.45 -13.42
CA LEU A 276 -20.50 -24.03 -14.21
C LEU A 276 -20.88 -22.82 -15.04
N GLN A 277 -20.16 -21.73 -14.86
CA GLN A 277 -20.35 -20.49 -15.61
C GLN A 277 -19.07 -20.14 -16.35
N LEU A 278 -19.16 -19.96 -17.66
CA LEU A 278 -18.10 -19.33 -18.45
C LEU A 278 -18.21 -17.83 -18.25
N VAL A 279 -17.17 -17.20 -17.68
CA VAL A 279 -17.13 -15.76 -17.55
C VAL A 279 -16.60 -15.17 -18.85
N THR A 280 -17.47 -14.54 -19.60
CA THR A 280 -17.13 -13.73 -20.77
C THR A 280 -17.27 -12.25 -20.44
N VAL A 281 -16.47 -11.44 -21.09
CA VAL A 281 -16.46 -9.98 -20.95
C VAL A 281 -16.86 -9.39 -22.28
N THR A 282 -17.84 -8.49 -22.28
CA THR A 282 -18.25 -7.76 -23.49
C THR A 282 -17.72 -6.33 -23.39
N ILE A 283 -16.88 -5.94 -24.35
CA ILE A 283 -16.34 -4.57 -24.47
C ILE A 283 -16.72 -4.08 -25.88
N ASP A 284 -17.34 -2.91 -25.96
CA ASP A 284 -17.77 -2.29 -27.22
C ASP A 284 -18.57 -3.25 -28.13
N GLY A 285 -19.41 -4.08 -27.55
CA GLY A 285 -20.24 -5.06 -28.28
C GLY A 285 -19.54 -6.36 -28.71
N ALA A 286 -18.21 -6.49 -28.46
CA ALA A 286 -17.45 -7.70 -28.73
C ALA A 286 -17.26 -8.55 -27.46
N THR A 287 -17.43 -9.87 -27.58
CA THR A 287 -17.26 -10.79 -26.45
C THR A 287 -15.83 -11.30 -26.38
N TYR A 288 -15.23 -11.17 -25.21
CA TYR A 288 -13.84 -11.55 -24.91
C TYR A 288 -13.77 -12.66 -23.86
N VAL A 289 -12.72 -13.46 -23.91
CA VAL A 289 -12.43 -14.55 -22.96
C VAL A 289 -11.05 -14.33 -22.37
N ILE A 290 -10.88 -14.30 -21.02
CA ILE A 290 -9.56 -14.18 -20.37
C ILE A 290 -8.81 -15.51 -20.52
N THR A 291 -7.69 -15.57 -21.25
CA THR A 291 -6.89 -16.80 -21.43
C THR A 291 -5.76 -16.95 -20.45
N ASP A 292 -5.24 -15.85 -19.90
CA ASP A 292 -4.19 -15.90 -18.89
C ASP A 292 -4.20 -14.67 -17.98
N ILE A 293 -3.77 -14.86 -16.74
CA ILE A 293 -3.62 -13.81 -15.74
C ILE A 293 -2.22 -13.93 -15.15
N GLY A 294 -1.39 -12.93 -15.40
CA GLY A 294 -0.06 -12.84 -14.81
C GLY A 294 -0.09 -12.17 -13.43
N MET A 295 0.65 -12.73 -12.47
CA MET A 295 0.79 -12.14 -11.15
C MET A 295 2.20 -12.33 -10.57
N ARG A 296 2.77 -11.27 -10.04
CA ARG A 296 3.99 -11.32 -9.22
C ARG A 296 3.93 -10.36 -8.04
N MET A 297 4.71 -10.66 -7.00
CA MET A 297 4.95 -9.71 -5.92
C MET A 297 5.84 -8.57 -6.39
N LEU A 298 5.65 -7.37 -5.84
CA LEU A 298 6.55 -6.25 -6.09
C LEU A 298 7.93 -6.54 -5.49
N LYS A 299 8.97 -6.10 -6.20
CA LYS A 299 10.34 -6.24 -5.75
C LYS A 299 10.72 -5.15 -4.75
N PRO A 300 11.75 -5.35 -3.91
CA PRO A 300 12.16 -4.34 -2.92
C PRO A 300 12.43 -2.96 -3.53
N HIS A 301 13.11 -2.86 -4.67
CA HIS A 301 13.39 -1.58 -5.33
C HIS A 301 12.11 -0.84 -5.76
N GLU A 302 11.09 -1.56 -6.24
CA GLU A 302 9.79 -0.98 -6.58
C GLU A 302 9.09 -0.39 -5.33
N LEU A 303 9.20 -1.10 -4.20
CA LEU A 303 8.63 -0.65 -2.93
C LEU A 303 9.36 0.58 -2.35
N PHE A 304 10.69 0.61 -2.42
CA PHE A 304 11.48 1.77 -2.01
C PHE A 304 11.18 2.99 -2.90
N LYS A 305 11.08 2.79 -4.22
CA LYS A 305 10.67 3.84 -5.16
C LYS A 305 9.27 4.37 -4.86
N ALA A 306 8.32 3.48 -4.50
CA ALA A 306 6.99 3.87 -4.06
C ALA A 306 6.99 4.69 -2.76
N GLN A 307 7.95 4.47 -1.86
CA GLN A 307 8.15 5.30 -0.66
C GLN A 307 8.84 6.65 -0.97
N GLY A 308 9.27 6.88 -2.22
CA GLY A 308 9.94 8.10 -2.64
C GLY A 308 11.44 8.14 -2.33
N PHE A 309 12.07 6.99 -2.11
CA PHE A 309 13.53 6.91 -2.06
C PHE A 309 14.13 7.13 -3.45
N PRO A 310 15.29 7.79 -3.55
CA PRO A 310 15.99 7.97 -4.81
C PRO A 310 16.55 6.64 -5.34
N ASP A 311 16.77 6.55 -6.65
CA ASP A 311 17.18 5.31 -7.31
C ASP A 311 18.59 4.85 -6.92
N ASP A 312 19.46 5.75 -6.44
CA ASP A 312 20.81 5.49 -5.95
C ASP A 312 20.86 5.08 -4.47
N TYR A 313 19.71 5.00 -3.79
CA TYR A 313 19.65 4.58 -2.39
C TYR A 313 20.03 3.10 -2.23
N VAL A 314 21.02 2.82 -1.37
CA VAL A 314 21.52 1.44 -1.13
C VAL A 314 20.50 0.64 -0.33
N ILE A 315 19.70 -0.20 -1.01
CA ILE A 315 18.65 -1.04 -0.42
C ILE A 315 19.16 -2.43 -0.01
N ALA A 316 20.29 -2.86 -0.54
CA ALA A 316 20.87 -4.18 -0.30
C ALA A 316 22.35 -4.08 0.15
N PRO A 317 22.62 -3.43 1.30
CA PRO A 317 23.98 -3.38 1.81
C PRO A 317 24.48 -4.80 2.12
N GLU A 318 25.78 -5.01 1.94
CA GLU A 318 26.41 -6.28 2.25
C GLU A 318 26.67 -6.42 3.76
N PHE A 319 26.39 -7.60 4.28
CA PHE A 319 26.77 -8.01 5.61
C PHE A 319 27.47 -9.37 5.56
N ASN A 320 28.70 -9.44 6.04
CA ASN A 320 29.57 -10.61 5.92
C ASN A 320 29.74 -11.10 4.47
N GLY A 321 29.96 -10.19 3.52
CA GLY A 321 30.17 -10.49 2.10
C GLY A 321 28.92 -10.98 1.35
N LYS A 322 27.72 -10.82 1.93
CA LYS A 322 26.45 -11.19 1.30
C LYS A 322 25.45 -10.03 1.38
N PRO A 323 24.72 -9.74 0.29
CA PRO A 323 23.66 -8.75 0.34
C PRO A 323 22.55 -9.22 1.28
N ILE A 324 21.91 -8.29 1.99
CA ILE A 324 20.77 -8.62 2.86
C ILE A 324 19.61 -9.22 2.05
N PRO A 325 18.92 -10.25 2.59
CA PRO A 325 17.84 -10.94 1.88
C PRO A 325 16.67 -10.01 1.52
N GLY A 326 15.97 -10.30 0.41
CA GLY A 326 14.85 -9.49 -0.07
C GLY A 326 13.74 -9.26 0.98
N TYR A 327 13.42 -10.25 1.82
CA TYR A 327 12.46 -10.07 2.91
C TYR A 327 12.91 -9.03 3.96
N ALA A 328 14.22 -8.96 4.23
CA ALA A 328 14.78 -7.96 5.13
C ALA A 328 14.72 -6.56 4.50
N GLN A 329 14.99 -6.44 3.19
CA GLN A 329 14.85 -5.21 2.43
C GLN A 329 13.38 -4.71 2.48
N VAL A 330 12.39 -5.59 2.24
CA VAL A 330 10.97 -5.26 2.36
C VAL A 330 10.62 -4.78 3.78
N ARG A 331 11.11 -5.47 4.79
CA ARG A 331 10.91 -5.08 6.20
C ARG A 331 11.51 -3.71 6.51
N MET A 332 12.68 -3.41 5.99
CA MET A 332 13.32 -2.08 6.12
C MET A 332 12.47 -1.01 5.43
N CYS A 333 12.02 -1.27 4.20
CA CYS A 333 11.14 -0.38 3.47
C CYS A 333 9.85 -0.08 4.24
N GLY A 334 9.17 -1.11 4.76
CA GLY A 334 7.94 -0.95 5.54
C GLY A 334 8.11 -0.15 6.84
N ASN A 335 9.30 -0.23 7.46
CA ASN A 335 9.65 0.54 8.66
C ASN A 335 10.19 1.94 8.35
N SER A 336 10.46 2.27 7.09
CA SER A 336 11.04 3.55 6.71
C SER A 336 10.03 4.69 6.78
N VAL A 337 10.56 5.89 6.90
CA VAL A 337 9.83 7.15 6.76
C VAL A 337 10.07 7.68 5.34
N PRO A 338 9.04 7.90 4.52
CA PRO A 338 9.18 8.53 3.20
C PRO A 338 10.00 9.81 3.26
N PRO A 339 11.11 9.92 2.48
CA PRO A 339 12.04 11.06 2.55
C PRO A 339 11.41 12.42 2.27
N VAL A 340 10.30 12.43 1.55
CA VAL A 340 9.54 13.66 1.23
C VAL A 340 9.03 14.39 2.48
N TRP A 341 8.69 13.66 3.55
CA TRP A 341 8.15 14.26 4.77
C TRP A 341 9.22 14.98 5.60
N PRO A 342 10.33 14.31 6.02
CA PRO A 342 11.36 15.02 6.78
C PRO A 342 11.93 16.19 5.99
N ARG A 343 12.11 16.05 4.67
CA ARG A 343 12.53 17.17 3.80
C ARG A 343 11.56 18.35 3.91
N ALA A 344 10.27 18.13 3.66
CA ALA A 344 9.28 19.21 3.71
C ALA A 344 9.17 19.86 5.10
N LEU A 345 9.23 19.04 6.17
CA LEU A 345 9.16 19.54 7.56
C LEU A 345 10.39 20.38 7.93
N VAL A 346 11.59 19.93 7.55
CA VAL A 346 12.85 20.65 7.81
C VAL A 346 12.87 21.93 6.98
N GLU A 347 12.57 21.89 5.69
CA GLU A 347 12.51 23.08 4.84
C GLU A 347 11.54 24.13 5.38
N ALA A 348 10.35 23.72 5.87
CA ALA A 348 9.37 24.66 6.43
C ALA A 348 9.82 25.29 7.74
N ASN A 349 10.54 24.57 8.61
CA ASN A 349 10.87 25.03 9.95
C ASN A 349 12.27 25.62 10.10
N PHE A 350 13.18 25.36 9.15
CA PHE A 350 14.58 25.80 9.16
C PHE A 350 14.99 26.65 7.95
N ALA A 351 14.03 27.13 7.13
CA ALA A 351 14.29 27.99 5.97
C ALA A 351 15.11 29.25 6.32
N HIS A 352 15.00 29.75 7.56
CA HIS A 352 15.72 30.91 8.05
C HIS A 352 17.23 30.64 8.26
N GLU A 353 17.63 29.39 8.45
CA GLU A 353 19.05 29.03 8.63
C GLU A 353 19.81 28.97 7.30
N LYS A 354 19.14 28.64 6.21
CA LYS A 354 19.74 28.69 4.84
C LYS A 354 20.21 30.10 4.44
N LYS A 355 19.58 31.15 4.99
CA LYS A 355 19.98 32.53 4.72
C LYS A 355 21.25 32.95 5.46
N LEU A 356 21.59 32.28 6.54
CA LEU A 356 22.80 32.55 7.32
C LEU A 356 24.07 31.97 6.65
N GLU A 357 23.94 30.81 5.97
CA GLU A 357 25.06 30.23 5.21
C GLU A 357 25.36 30.97 3.92
N ALA A 358 24.40 31.66 3.31
CA ALA A 358 24.59 32.47 2.11
C ALA A 358 25.21 33.85 2.40
N THR A 359 25.35 34.23 3.66
CA THR A 359 25.91 35.52 4.11
C THR A 359 27.22 35.37 4.89
N ALA A 360 27.69 34.15 5.10
CA ALA A 360 28.98 33.79 5.69
C ALA A 360 29.97 33.30 4.62
#